data_218f0ac9bbe64f719b89ea6392436004
#
_entry.id   218f0ac9bbe64f719b89ea6392436004
#
_cell.length_a   1.000
_cell.length_b   1.000
_cell.length_c   1.000
_cell.angle_alpha   90.00
_cell.angle_beta   90.00
_cell.angle_gamma   90.00
#
_symmetry.space_group_name_H-M   'P 1'
#
loop_
_entity.id
_entity.type
_entity.pdbx_description
1 polymer ?
#
loop_
_entity_poly.entity_id
_entity_poly.type
_entity_poly.pdbx_seq_one_letter_code
_entity_poly.pdbx_strand_id
1 'polypeptide(L)'
;TKIQYENFIDALLEAEKTEFREEEHIEYFNGCLPIEVMAERGRETLRFGPMKPVGLTNPNSKEKPYAIVQLRKDNAIGTLYNIVGFQTKMKYGAQKSVFSMIPGLENANFARLGGIHRNTFLNSPQLLDREMRLKSSPNIRFAGQITGVEGYVESAAMGLIAGRFAAAEILGLQKDEVPSNLSLIHI
;
A
#
# COMPACT_ATOMS: atom_id res chain seq x y z
N THR A 1 21.05 6.35 -13.75
CA THR A 1 21.47 7.76 -13.86
C THR A 1 20.32 8.70 -13.58
N LYS A 2 20.61 9.99 -13.36
CA LYS A 2 19.58 11.03 -13.17
C LYS A 2 18.70 11.17 -14.41
N ILE A 3 19.29 11.17 -15.59
CA ILE A 3 18.56 11.31 -16.86
C ILE A 3 17.56 10.17 -17.06
N GLN A 4 17.96 8.92 -16.79
CA GLN A 4 17.05 7.77 -16.87
C GLN A 4 15.90 7.88 -15.90
N TYR A 5 16.16 8.38 -14.69
CA TYR A 5 15.13 8.62 -13.69
C TYR A 5 14.13 9.69 -14.15
N GLU A 6 14.62 10.84 -14.63
CA GLU A 6 13.77 11.93 -15.11
C GLU A 6 12.88 11.50 -16.27
N ASN A 7 13.44 10.79 -17.24
CA ASN A 7 12.66 10.22 -18.36
C ASN A 7 11.61 9.23 -17.89
N PHE A 8 11.93 8.39 -16.89
CA PHE A 8 10.97 7.48 -16.28
C PHE A 8 9.83 8.23 -15.59
N ILE A 9 10.15 9.31 -14.82
CA ILE A 9 9.13 10.14 -14.16
C ILE A 9 8.23 10.83 -15.17
N ASP A 10 8.78 11.36 -16.29
CA ASP A 10 7.98 11.97 -17.33
C ASP A 10 7.00 10.96 -17.95
N ALA A 11 7.51 9.80 -18.35
CA ALA A 11 6.68 8.74 -18.89
C ALA A 11 5.61 8.23 -17.92
N LEU A 12 5.94 8.17 -16.62
CA LEU A 12 5.01 7.80 -15.56
C LEU A 12 3.87 8.81 -15.40
N LEU A 13 4.19 10.10 -15.44
CA LEU A 13 3.21 11.18 -15.28
C LEU A 13 2.30 11.32 -16.52
N GLU A 14 2.85 11.11 -17.71
CA GLU A 14 2.13 11.17 -19.00
C GLU A 14 1.34 9.89 -19.31
N ALA A 15 1.66 8.78 -18.62
CA ALA A 15 1.05 7.49 -18.89
C ALA A 15 -0.48 7.51 -18.74
N GLU A 16 -1.13 6.74 -19.59
CA GLU A 16 -2.59 6.57 -19.53
C GLU A 16 -2.99 5.87 -18.24
N LYS A 17 -3.89 6.52 -17.48
CA LYS A 17 -4.34 6.08 -16.17
C LYS A 17 -5.78 5.59 -16.21
N THR A 18 -6.15 4.73 -15.28
CA THR A 18 -7.54 4.36 -15.05
C THR A 18 -8.26 5.55 -14.44
N GLU A 19 -9.29 6.02 -15.10
CA GLU A 19 -10.19 7.04 -14.56
C GLU A 19 -11.12 6.40 -13.53
N PHE A 20 -11.30 7.09 -12.43
CA PHE A 20 -12.30 6.74 -11.42
C PHE A 20 -13.58 7.50 -11.70
N ARG A 21 -14.72 6.96 -11.30
CA ARG A 21 -15.98 7.68 -11.39
C ARG A 21 -15.94 8.90 -10.46
N GLU A 22 -16.56 10.00 -10.84
CA GLU A 22 -16.58 11.25 -10.06
C GLU A 22 -17.09 11.07 -8.62
N GLU A 23 -17.89 10.05 -8.40
CA GLU A 23 -18.46 9.67 -7.09
C GLU A 23 -17.48 8.87 -6.22
N GLU A 24 -16.37 8.35 -6.79
CA GLU A 24 -15.35 7.59 -6.09
C GLU A 24 -14.28 8.53 -5.53
N HIS A 25 -14.52 9.15 -4.36
CA HIS A 25 -13.47 9.79 -3.58
C HIS A 25 -12.54 8.71 -3.02
N ILE A 26 -11.47 8.40 -3.76
CA ILE A 26 -10.49 7.41 -3.32
C ILE A 26 -9.50 8.08 -2.38
N GLU A 27 -9.67 7.85 -1.08
CA GLU A 27 -8.63 8.09 -0.10
C GLU A 27 -7.65 6.91 -0.14
N TYR A 28 -6.43 7.19 -0.58
CA TYR A 28 -5.37 6.17 -0.55
C TYR A 28 -4.81 6.05 0.86
N PHE A 29 -4.62 4.83 1.34
CA PHE A 29 -3.76 4.61 2.50
C PHE A 29 -2.35 5.12 2.21
N ASN A 30 -1.75 5.81 3.17
CA ASN A 30 -0.41 6.39 2.99
C ASN A 30 0.67 5.36 2.62
N GLY A 31 0.54 4.12 3.08
CA GLY A 31 1.45 3.02 2.76
C GLY A 31 1.22 2.39 1.38
N CYS A 32 0.08 2.68 0.72
CA CYS A 32 -0.32 2.08 -0.56
C CYS A 32 -0.55 3.12 -1.66
N LEU A 33 0.13 4.26 -1.59
CA LEU A 33 0.04 5.29 -2.62
C LEU A 33 0.54 4.76 -3.97
N PRO A 34 -0.22 4.97 -5.06
CA PRO A 34 0.28 4.73 -6.40
C PRO A 34 1.52 5.57 -6.69
N ILE A 35 2.47 5.00 -7.44
CA ILE A 35 3.74 5.69 -7.75
C ILE A 35 3.52 6.99 -8.53
N GLU A 36 2.47 7.08 -9.36
CA GLU A 36 2.11 8.29 -10.07
C GLU A 36 1.69 9.40 -9.09
N VAL A 37 0.91 9.06 -8.07
CA VAL A 37 0.47 10.01 -7.03
C VAL A 37 1.65 10.51 -6.22
N MET A 38 2.62 9.64 -5.94
CA MET A 38 3.87 10.05 -5.30
C MET A 38 4.69 10.99 -6.20
N ALA A 39 4.78 10.68 -7.51
CA ALA A 39 5.50 11.52 -8.48
C ALA A 39 4.81 12.89 -8.69
N GLU A 40 3.48 12.94 -8.66
CA GLU A 40 2.68 14.17 -8.73
C GLU A 40 2.93 15.11 -7.53
N ARG A 41 3.23 14.55 -6.34
CA ARG A 41 3.61 15.33 -5.15
C ARG A 41 4.99 15.98 -5.26
N GLY A 42 5.83 15.48 -6.16
CA GLY A 42 7.15 15.99 -6.44
C GLY A 42 8.00 14.95 -7.17
N ARG A 43 8.75 15.39 -8.17
CA ARG A 43 9.57 14.50 -9.04
C ARG A 43 10.56 13.64 -8.25
N GLU A 44 11.08 14.15 -7.15
CA GLU A 44 12.06 13.46 -6.30
C GLU A 44 11.41 12.54 -5.24
N THR A 45 10.09 12.58 -5.07
CA THR A 45 9.39 11.85 -3.99
C THR A 45 9.68 10.35 -4.02
N LEU A 46 9.72 9.73 -5.20
CA LEU A 46 10.00 8.30 -5.32
C LEU A 46 11.39 7.92 -4.81
N ARG A 47 12.38 8.83 -4.87
CA ARG A 47 13.74 8.60 -4.35
C ARG A 47 13.81 8.60 -2.82
N PHE A 48 12.81 9.11 -2.14
CA PHE A 48 12.66 9.04 -0.67
C PHE A 48 11.73 7.89 -0.24
N GLY A 49 11.12 7.21 -1.21
CA GLY A 49 10.21 6.08 -1.05
C GLY A 49 10.70 4.81 -1.77
N PRO A 50 9.90 4.27 -2.69
CA PRO A 50 10.16 2.96 -3.31
C PRO A 50 11.41 2.91 -4.19
N MET A 51 11.94 4.05 -4.64
CA MET A 51 13.16 4.12 -5.45
C MET A 51 14.38 4.67 -4.68
N LYS A 52 14.37 4.59 -3.36
CA LYS A 52 15.44 5.12 -2.51
C LYS A 52 16.78 4.43 -2.79
N PRO A 53 17.87 5.18 -3.15
CA PRO A 53 19.15 4.62 -3.53
C PRO A 53 20.02 4.25 -2.31
N VAL A 54 19.47 3.43 -1.40
CA VAL A 54 20.09 3.00 -0.16
C VAL A 54 20.02 1.49 0.00
N GLY A 55 21.10 0.89 0.48
CA GLY A 55 21.16 -0.54 0.80
C GLY A 55 21.52 -1.44 -0.38
N LEU A 56 21.59 -0.91 -1.60
CA LEU A 56 22.04 -1.65 -2.78
C LEU A 56 23.24 -0.93 -3.42
N THR A 57 24.28 -1.69 -3.70
CA THR A 57 25.46 -1.22 -4.43
C THR A 57 25.54 -1.96 -5.76
N ASN A 58 25.90 -1.24 -6.83
CA ASN A 58 26.19 -1.88 -8.11
C ASN A 58 27.57 -2.53 -8.04
N PRO A 59 27.71 -3.85 -8.10
CA PRO A 59 29.03 -4.50 -8.02
C PRO A 59 29.93 -4.15 -9.21
N ASN A 60 29.33 -3.68 -10.31
CA ASN A 60 30.05 -3.35 -11.55
C ASN A 60 30.35 -1.85 -11.68
N SER A 61 29.99 -1.03 -10.70
CA SER A 61 30.23 0.41 -10.72
C SER A 61 30.52 0.95 -9.32
N LYS A 62 31.52 1.86 -9.24
CA LYS A 62 31.78 2.61 -7.99
C LYS A 62 30.83 3.78 -7.79
N GLU A 63 30.05 4.13 -8.81
CA GLU A 63 29.10 5.23 -8.73
C GLU A 63 27.85 4.82 -7.99
N LYS A 64 27.38 5.69 -7.11
CA LYS A 64 26.09 5.51 -6.45
C LYS A 64 24.96 5.72 -7.48
N PRO A 65 23.99 4.79 -7.56
CA PRO A 65 22.84 4.98 -8.43
C PRO A 65 22.03 6.21 -7.99
N TYR A 66 21.47 6.93 -8.94
CA TYR A 66 20.59 8.07 -8.64
C TYR A 66 19.28 7.61 -8.00
N ALA A 67 18.73 6.52 -8.49
CA ALA A 67 17.57 5.82 -7.96
C ALA A 67 17.74 4.32 -8.17
N ILE A 68 17.04 3.50 -7.41
CA ILE A 68 17.05 2.04 -7.56
C ILE A 68 15.61 1.51 -7.57
N VAL A 69 15.43 0.36 -8.19
CA VAL A 69 14.20 -0.42 -8.10
C VAL A 69 14.51 -1.73 -7.42
N GLN A 70 13.80 -2.04 -6.36
CA GLN A 70 13.99 -3.28 -5.62
C GLN A 70 13.11 -4.38 -6.21
N LEU A 71 13.74 -5.49 -6.59
CA LEU A 71 13.05 -6.72 -6.95
C LEU A 71 13.12 -7.72 -5.81
N ARG A 72 11.98 -8.26 -5.43
CA ARG A 72 11.87 -9.32 -4.41
C ARG A 72 11.41 -10.61 -5.06
N LYS A 73 12.08 -11.72 -4.76
CA LYS A 73 11.63 -13.05 -5.21
C LYS A 73 10.21 -13.32 -4.73
N ASP A 74 9.35 -13.74 -5.66
CA ASP A 74 7.97 -14.10 -5.39
C ASP A 74 7.78 -15.60 -5.20
N ASN A 75 8.72 -16.41 -5.66
CA ASN A 75 8.70 -17.85 -5.51
C ASN A 75 10.07 -18.40 -5.05
N ALA A 76 10.07 -19.59 -4.47
CA ALA A 76 11.27 -20.23 -3.91
C ALA A 76 12.35 -20.50 -4.96
N ILE A 77 11.96 -20.84 -6.20
CA ILE A 77 12.90 -21.14 -7.31
C ILE A 77 13.48 -19.87 -7.96
N GLY A 78 12.98 -18.68 -7.64
CA GLY A 78 13.53 -17.42 -8.12
C GLY A 78 13.26 -17.13 -9.59
N THR A 79 12.17 -17.62 -10.15
CA THR A 79 11.75 -17.34 -11.54
C THR A 79 10.79 -16.17 -11.65
N LEU A 80 10.19 -15.75 -10.55
CA LEU A 80 9.28 -14.60 -10.47
C LEU A 80 9.78 -13.60 -9.44
N TYR A 81 9.60 -12.32 -9.75
CA TYR A 81 9.99 -11.20 -8.89
C TYR A 81 8.89 -10.16 -8.84
N ASN A 82 8.64 -9.62 -7.66
CA ASN A 82 7.80 -8.45 -7.46
C ASN A 82 8.64 -7.18 -7.52
N ILE A 83 8.13 -6.16 -8.19
CA ILE A 83 8.67 -4.79 -8.09
C ILE A 83 8.11 -4.19 -6.81
N VAL A 84 8.98 -3.94 -5.83
CA VAL A 84 8.58 -3.52 -4.48
C VAL A 84 8.10 -2.07 -4.47
N GLY A 85 6.91 -1.82 -3.93
CA GLY A 85 6.36 -0.48 -3.73
C GLY A 85 5.84 0.20 -4.99
N PHE A 86 5.61 -0.56 -6.07
CA PHE A 86 5.14 -0.04 -7.36
C PHE A 86 3.64 -0.31 -7.56
N GLN A 87 2.82 0.14 -6.62
CA GLN A 87 1.38 0.21 -6.89
C GLN A 87 1.12 1.29 -7.95
N THR A 88 0.19 1.04 -8.85
CA THR A 88 -0.05 1.91 -9.98
C THR A 88 -1.50 1.93 -10.42
N LYS A 89 -1.97 3.09 -10.87
CA LYS A 89 -3.25 3.29 -11.56
C LYS A 89 -3.13 3.32 -13.09
N MET A 90 -1.90 3.12 -13.63
CA MET A 90 -1.70 3.05 -15.07
C MET A 90 -2.50 1.91 -15.69
N LYS A 91 -3.00 2.11 -16.90
CA LYS A 91 -3.57 1.03 -17.72
C LYS A 91 -2.51 0.00 -18.09
N TYR A 92 -2.91 -1.23 -18.33
CA TYR A 92 -1.99 -2.36 -18.54
C TYR A 92 -0.97 -2.15 -19.67
N GLY A 93 -1.38 -1.52 -20.77
CA GLY A 93 -0.46 -1.18 -21.86
C GLY A 93 0.61 -0.19 -21.43
N ALA A 94 0.21 0.87 -20.72
CA ALA A 94 1.11 1.87 -20.21
C ALA A 94 2.10 1.31 -19.19
N GLN A 95 1.66 0.39 -18.30
CA GLN A 95 2.55 -0.26 -17.35
C GLN A 95 3.72 -0.96 -18.02
N LYS A 96 3.46 -1.74 -19.08
CA LYS A 96 4.53 -2.42 -19.83
C LYS A 96 5.52 -1.43 -20.43
N SER A 97 5.02 -0.40 -21.10
CA SER A 97 5.85 0.63 -21.73
C SER A 97 6.74 1.35 -20.71
N VAL A 98 6.15 1.85 -19.63
CA VAL A 98 6.85 2.65 -18.63
C VAL A 98 7.85 1.81 -17.83
N PHE A 99 7.43 0.61 -17.38
CA PHE A 99 8.33 -0.23 -16.57
C PHE A 99 9.48 -0.85 -17.39
N SER A 100 9.32 -1.04 -18.68
CA SER A 100 10.42 -1.45 -19.56
C SER A 100 11.48 -0.37 -19.79
N MET A 101 11.22 0.89 -19.38
CA MET A 101 12.24 1.95 -19.38
C MET A 101 13.24 1.82 -18.21
N ILE A 102 12.92 1.01 -17.21
CA ILE A 102 13.78 0.79 -16.06
C ILE A 102 14.97 -0.07 -16.49
N PRO A 103 16.23 0.40 -16.28
CA PRO A 103 17.42 -0.37 -16.64
C PRO A 103 17.42 -1.77 -16.02
N GLY A 104 17.55 -2.78 -16.88
CA GLY A 104 17.47 -4.19 -16.52
C GLY A 104 16.08 -4.81 -16.67
N LEU A 105 15.04 -4.02 -16.99
CA LEU A 105 13.69 -4.51 -17.27
C LEU A 105 13.25 -4.31 -18.73
N GLU A 106 14.15 -3.91 -19.61
CA GLU A 106 13.86 -3.61 -21.02
C GLU A 106 13.20 -4.81 -21.76
N ASN A 107 13.60 -6.01 -21.39
CA ASN A 107 13.09 -7.26 -21.96
C ASN A 107 12.30 -8.09 -20.94
N ALA A 108 11.80 -7.47 -19.87
CA ALA A 108 11.08 -8.18 -18.84
C ALA A 108 9.73 -8.71 -19.36
N ASN A 109 9.41 -9.95 -19.00
CA ASN A 109 8.09 -10.51 -19.21
C ASN A 109 7.25 -10.32 -17.94
N PHE A 110 6.23 -9.47 -18.03
CA PHE A 110 5.33 -9.20 -16.92
C PHE A 110 4.27 -10.30 -16.82
N ALA A 111 4.49 -11.25 -15.92
CA ALA A 111 3.55 -12.35 -15.67
C ALA A 111 2.21 -11.85 -15.12
N ARG A 112 2.22 -10.74 -14.35
CA ARG A 112 1.03 -10.07 -13.83
C ARG A 112 1.27 -8.56 -13.80
N LEU A 113 0.27 -7.81 -14.21
CA LEU A 113 0.28 -6.35 -14.12
C LEU A 113 -0.44 -5.89 -12.84
N GLY A 114 -0.02 -4.75 -12.34
CA GLY A 114 -0.57 -4.16 -11.12
C GLY A 114 -1.96 -3.57 -11.33
N GLY A 115 -2.67 -3.40 -10.24
CA GLY A 115 -3.93 -2.67 -10.17
C GLY A 115 -4.07 -2.01 -8.82
N ILE A 116 -4.96 -1.03 -8.72
CA ILE A 116 -5.26 -0.37 -7.47
C ILE A 116 -6.25 -1.23 -6.69
N HIS A 117 -5.94 -1.43 -5.41
CA HIS A 117 -6.91 -1.98 -4.48
C HIS A 117 -7.95 -0.90 -4.13
N ARG A 118 -9.21 -1.22 -4.35
CA ARG A 118 -10.35 -0.39 -3.96
C ARG A 118 -10.86 -0.92 -2.63
N ASN A 119 -10.33 -0.42 -1.55
CA ASN A 119 -10.73 -0.82 -0.22
C ASN A 119 -11.82 0.14 0.30
N THR A 120 -12.97 -0.42 0.66
CA THR A 120 -14.01 0.32 1.38
C THR A 120 -13.75 0.19 2.86
N PHE A 121 -13.80 1.31 3.57
CA PHE A 121 -13.67 1.33 5.03
C PHE A 121 -14.57 2.39 5.65
N LEU A 122 -14.84 2.21 6.93
CA LEU A 122 -15.67 3.11 7.72
C LEU A 122 -14.83 4.26 8.28
N ASN A 123 -15.44 5.43 8.47
CA ASN A 123 -14.86 6.48 9.30
C ASN A 123 -14.98 6.08 10.79
N SER A 124 -14.12 5.13 11.19
CA SER A 124 -14.16 4.50 12.50
C SER A 124 -14.08 5.48 13.68
N PRO A 125 -13.26 6.55 13.67
CA PRO A 125 -13.22 7.52 14.76
C PRO A 125 -14.56 8.19 15.03
N GLN A 126 -15.35 8.42 13.99
CA GLN A 126 -16.69 9.01 14.12
C GLN A 126 -17.76 7.98 14.44
N LEU A 127 -17.71 6.80 13.81
CA LEU A 127 -18.79 5.83 13.80
C LEU A 127 -18.70 4.77 14.90
N LEU A 128 -17.49 4.41 15.33
CA LEU A 128 -17.28 3.33 16.29
C LEU A 128 -16.87 3.85 17.66
N ASP A 129 -17.22 3.09 18.68
CA ASP A 129 -16.72 3.27 20.04
C ASP A 129 -15.40 2.48 20.26
N ARG A 130 -14.83 2.59 21.48
CA ARG A 130 -13.58 1.90 21.84
C ARG A 130 -13.66 0.38 21.82
N GLU A 131 -14.86 -0.19 21.85
CA GLU A 131 -15.12 -1.62 21.75
C GLU A 131 -15.46 -2.03 20.31
N MET A 132 -15.23 -1.12 19.33
CA MET A 132 -15.51 -1.30 17.90
C MET A 132 -16.99 -1.52 17.59
N ARG A 133 -17.89 -1.10 18.51
CA ARG A 133 -19.33 -1.13 18.28
C ARG A 133 -19.75 0.11 17.49
N LEU A 134 -20.73 -0.07 16.62
CA LEU A 134 -21.37 1.05 15.93
C LEU A 134 -22.13 1.89 16.99
N LYS A 135 -21.78 3.17 17.12
CA LYS A 135 -22.42 4.07 18.13
C LYS A 135 -23.93 4.15 17.99
N SER A 136 -24.45 4.07 16.74
CA SER A 136 -25.90 4.08 16.47
C SER A 136 -26.58 2.72 16.68
N SER A 137 -25.82 1.62 16.74
CA SER A 137 -26.33 0.26 16.93
C SER A 137 -25.30 -0.59 17.68
N PRO A 138 -25.24 -0.50 19.03
CA PRO A 138 -24.18 -1.13 19.82
C PRO A 138 -24.09 -2.66 19.75
N ASN A 139 -25.11 -3.31 19.20
CA ASN A 139 -25.11 -4.76 18.94
C ASN A 139 -24.30 -5.15 17.70
N ILE A 140 -23.81 -4.18 16.90
CA ILE A 140 -23.01 -4.40 15.70
C ILE A 140 -21.58 -3.98 16.00
N ARG A 141 -20.62 -4.88 15.72
CA ARG A 141 -19.18 -4.61 15.78
C ARG A 141 -18.54 -4.76 14.41
N PHE A 142 -17.50 -3.98 14.20
CA PHE A 142 -16.66 -4.07 13.01
C PHE A 142 -15.22 -4.34 13.43
N ALA A 143 -14.50 -5.12 12.61
CA ALA A 143 -13.10 -5.42 12.87
C ALA A 143 -12.33 -5.65 11.58
N GLY A 144 -11.01 -5.46 11.62
CA GLY A 144 -10.13 -5.65 10.48
C GLY A 144 -10.15 -4.49 9.50
N GLN A 145 -9.83 -4.75 8.25
CA GLN A 145 -9.62 -3.73 7.22
C GLN A 145 -10.82 -2.78 7.03
N ILE A 146 -12.05 -3.26 7.20
CA ILE A 146 -13.26 -2.44 7.10
C ILE A 146 -13.26 -1.28 8.12
N THR A 147 -12.50 -1.36 9.19
CA THR A 147 -12.35 -0.30 10.19
C THR A 147 -11.27 0.72 9.85
N GLY A 148 -10.63 0.63 8.68
CA GLY A 148 -9.54 1.49 8.27
C GLY A 148 -8.14 1.01 8.71
N VAL A 149 -8.06 -0.18 9.32
CA VAL A 149 -6.77 -0.77 9.71
C VAL A 149 -6.07 -1.35 8.49
N GLU A 150 -4.81 -0.96 8.29
CA GLU A 150 -3.95 -1.50 7.25
C GLU A 150 -3.02 -2.58 7.84
N GLY A 151 -2.85 -3.66 7.10
CA GLY A 151 -1.99 -4.79 7.47
C GLY A 151 -2.76 -6.04 7.91
N TYR A 152 -2.19 -7.21 7.57
CA TYR A 152 -2.82 -8.49 7.89
C TYR A 152 -2.78 -8.82 9.38
N VAL A 153 -1.65 -8.55 10.03
CA VAL A 153 -1.46 -8.82 11.47
C VAL A 153 -2.36 -7.91 12.29
N GLU A 154 -2.40 -6.63 11.94
CA GLU A 154 -3.24 -5.61 12.58
C GLU A 154 -4.72 -5.96 12.43
N SER A 155 -5.15 -6.36 11.23
CA SER A 155 -6.52 -6.78 10.97
C SER A 155 -6.90 -8.03 11.76
N ALA A 156 -6.00 -9.00 11.88
CA ALA A 156 -6.22 -10.20 12.70
C ALA A 156 -6.29 -9.86 14.19
N ALA A 157 -5.42 -8.97 14.68
CA ALA A 157 -5.44 -8.49 16.06
C ALA A 157 -6.76 -7.78 16.39
N MET A 158 -7.24 -6.91 15.48
CA MET A 158 -8.55 -6.27 15.61
C MET A 158 -9.69 -7.28 15.73
N GLY A 159 -9.67 -8.32 14.88
CA GLY A 159 -10.65 -9.41 14.93
C GLY A 159 -10.65 -10.13 16.27
N LEU A 160 -9.47 -10.46 16.79
CA LEU A 160 -9.32 -11.11 18.09
C LEU A 160 -9.87 -10.25 19.23
N ILE A 161 -9.51 -8.96 19.25
CA ILE A 161 -9.97 -8.02 20.32
C ILE A 161 -11.49 -7.84 20.24
N ALA A 162 -12.05 -7.63 19.05
CA ALA A 162 -13.50 -7.50 18.86
C ALA A 162 -14.25 -8.75 19.32
N GLY A 163 -13.71 -9.94 19.01
CA GLY A 163 -14.27 -11.22 19.47
C GLY A 163 -14.23 -11.38 20.98
N ARG A 164 -13.13 -10.97 21.64
CA ARG A 164 -13.01 -10.99 23.11
C ARG A 164 -14.01 -10.06 23.78
N PHE A 165 -14.19 -8.85 23.26
CA PHE A 165 -15.21 -7.92 23.76
C PHE A 165 -16.62 -8.47 23.60
N ALA A 166 -16.94 -9.07 22.46
CA ALA A 166 -18.25 -9.67 22.23
C ALA A 166 -18.50 -10.85 23.18
N ALA A 167 -17.51 -11.72 23.38
CA ALA A 167 -17.61 -12.85 24.29
C ALA A 167 -17.79 -12.40 25.75
N ALA A 168 -16.99 -11.42 26.20
CA ALA A 168 -17.10 -10.87 27.55
C ALA A 168 -18.48 -10.25 27.81
N GLU A 169 -19.04 -9.56 26.82
CA GLU A 169 -20.38 -8.97 26.93
C GLU A 169 -21.47 -10.03 27.05
N ILE A 170 -21.42 -11.08 26.23
CA ILE A 170 -22.40 -12.17 26.26
C ILE A 170 -22.31 -12.97 27.57
N LEU A 171 -21.09 -13.20 28.06
CA LEU A 171 -20.83 -14.01 29.24
C LEU A 171 -20.89 -13.21 30.56
N GLY A 172 -21.09 -11.88 30.52
CA GLY A 172 -21.07 -11.01 31.68
C GLY A 172 -19.69 -10.94 32.37
N LEU A 173 -18.61 -11.13 31.61
CA LEU A 173 -17.23 -11.10 32.12
C LEU A 173 -16.66 -9.69 32.11
N GLN A 174 -15.65 -9.46 32.93
CA GLN A 174 -14.87 -8.23 32.88
C GLN A 174 -14.17 -8.13 31.50
N LYS A 175 -14.29 -6.96 30.90
CA LYS A 175 -13.66 -6.69 29.61
C LYS A 175 -12.18 -6.37 29.79
N ASP A 176 -11.37 -6.86 28.87
CA ASP A 176 -9.96 -6.50 28.83
C ASP A 176 -9.77 -5.02 28.46
N GLU A 177 -8.74 -4.41 29.00
CA GLU A 177 -8.29 -3.11 28.49
C GLU A 177 -7.48 -3.29 27.21
N VAL A 178 -7.77 -2.48 26.21
CA VAL A 178 -6.95 -2.43 24.98
C VAL A 178 -5.63 -1.76 25.33
N PRO A 179 -4.48 -2.41 25.09
CA PRO A 179 -3.18 -1.80 25.35
C PRO A 179 -3.05 -0.45 24.62
N SER A 180 -2.65 0.58 25.34
CA SER A 180 -2.55 1.96 24.84
C SER A 180 -1.49 2.14 23.72
N ASN A 181 -0.58 1.19 23.61
CA ASN A 181 0.50 1.18 22.60
C ASN A 181 0.17 0.38 21.33
N LEU A 182 -1.02 -0.21 21.23
CA LEU A 182 -1.48 -0.78 19.97
C LEU A 182 -1.75 0.36 18.98
N SER A 183 -1.09 0.32 17.84
CA SER A 183 -1.26 1.25 16.71
C SER A 183 -2.72 1.36 16.23
N LEU A 184 -3.56 0.43 16.64
CA LEU A 184 -5.00 0.37 16.37
C LEU A 184 -5.82 1.49 17.02
N ILE A 185 -5.23 2.24 17.96
CA ILE A 185 -5.93 3.28 18.74
C ILE A 185 -5.89 4.64 18.05
N HIS A 186 -5.09 4.79 17.01
CA HIS A 186 -4.98 6.02 16.21
C HIS A 186 -5.94 6.05 15.01
N ILE A 187 -6.89 5.13 14.99
CA ILE A 187 -7.99 5.10 14.02
C ILE A 187 -9.11 6.01 14.47
#